data_e9a415c89de1e0ed3952980a608756cb
#
_entry.id   e9a415c89de1e0ed3952980a608756cb
#
_cell.length_a   1.000
_cell.length_b   1.000
_cell.length_c   1.000
_cell.angle_alpha   90.00
_cell.angle_beta   90.00
_cell.angle_gamma   90.00
#
_symmetry.space_group_name_H-M   'P 1'
#
loop_
_entity.id
_entity.type
_entity.pdbx_description
1 polymer ?
#
loop_
_entity_poly.entity_id
_entity_poly.type
_entity_poly.pdbx_seq_one_letter_code
_entity_poly.pdbx_strand_id
1 'polypeptide(L)'
;MDMGDSAAVTTFFEQAVSHLGGLDILVNNVGSAGPTAPVEEVGLDEWNACMAVNLTSTFLCIQAAVPHLRAAGGGSIVSMSSAAGKFGFPLRSPYASAKWAIVGLTRTIALELGRDHIRCNCIQPGPVEGERISRVIQAKAAAEGRSDNSVRDQMAAMTTLRRFVPPTDISALILFLCSDYGASINGQSLSVDSGMEGYGPATDD
;
A
#
# COMPACT_ATOMS: atom_id res chain seq x y z
N MET A 1 -4.88 -18.05 -4.28
CA MET A 1 -5.42 -17.98 -2.91
C MET A 1 -6.15 -16.67 -2.76
N ASP A 2 -7.35 -16.67 -2.19
CA ASP A 2 -8.08 -15.45 -1.85
C ASP A 2 -7.56 -14.91 -0.50
N MET A 3 -6.95 -13.75 -0.54
CA MET A 3 -6.41 -13.07 0.67
C MET A 3 -7.51 -12.43 1.53
N GLY A 4 -8.75 -12.43 1.10
CA GLY A 4 -9.93 -12.05 1.88
C GLY A 4 -10.54 -13.20 2.69
N ASP A 5 -10.10 -14.44 2.44
CA ASP A 5 -10.54 -15.63 3.17
C ASP A 5 -9.60 -15.91 4.34
N SER A 6 -10.10 -15.77 5.55
CA SER A 6 -9.34 -15.97 6.80
C SER A 6 -8.77 -17.38 6.93
N ALA A 7 -9.52 -18.42 6.53
CA ALA A 7 -9.05 -19.80 6.61
C ALA A 7 -7.90 -20.06 5.62
N ALA A 8 -8.02 -19.53 4.40
CA ALA A 8 -6.97 -19.62 3.39
C ALA A 8 -5.69 -18.89 3.83
N VAL A 9 -5.82 -17.69 4.43
CA VAL A 9 -4.69 -16.94 4.98
C VAL A 9 -4.01 -17.71 6.11
N THR A 10 -4.76 -18.26 7.07
CA THR A 10 -4.19 -19.05 8.16
C THR A 10 -3.40 -20.24 7.65
N THR A 11 -3.99 -21.05 6.76
CA THR A 11 -3.31 -22.20 6.16
C THR A 11 -2.03 -21.79 5.43
N PHE A 12 -2.07 -20.67 4.70
CA PHE A 12 -0.88 -20.15 4.02
C PHE A 12 0.25 -19.80 5.00
N PHE A 13 -0.07 -19.11 6.10
CA PHE A 13 0.95 -18.73 7.10
C PHE A 13 1.55 -19.95 7.78
N GLU A 14 0.74 -20.95 8.15
CA GLU A 14 1.24 -22.23 8.70
C GLU A 14 2.24 -22.89 7.75
N GLN A 15 1.91 -23.00 6.47
CA GLN A 15 2.78 -23.59 5.46
C GLN A 15 4.05 -22.75 5.24
N ALA A 16 3.91 -21.44 5.11
CA ALA A 16 5.03 -20.52 4.88
C ALA A 16 6.02 -20.55 6.06
N VAL A 17 5.54 -20.44 7.29
CA VAL A 17 6.37 -20.46 8.49
C VAL A 17 7.05 -21.83 8.67
N SER A 18 6.34 -22.93 8.41
CA SER A 18 6.93 -24.28 8.43
C SER A 18 8.05 -24.41 7.41
N HIS A 19 7.90 -23.84 6.21
CA HIS A 19 8.92 -23.89 5.16
C HIS A 19 10.13 -22.99 5.45
N LEU A 20 9.89 -21.80 6.00
CA LEU A 20 10.93 -20.81 6.31
C LEU A 20 11.67 -21.09 7.62
N GLY A 21 11.09 -21.90 8.52
CA GLY A 21 11.62 -22.15 9.85
C GLY A 21 11.32 -21.07 10.87
N GLY A 22 10.58 -20.02 10.51
CA GLY A 22 10.19 -18.89 11.35
C GLY A 22 9.66 -17.71 10.55
N LEU A 23 9.33 -16.60 11.21
CA LEU A 23 8.88 -15.36 10.58
C LEU A 23 9.40 -14.16 11.35
N ASP A 24 10.20 -13.32 10.71
CA ASP A 24 10.77 -12.08 11.26
C ASP A 24 10.20 -10.84 10.58
N ILE A 25 9.79 -10.96 9.31
CA ILE A 25 9.35 -9.84 8.49
C ILE A 25 8.05 -10.20 7.75
N LEU A 26 7.07 -9.30 7.82
CA LEU A 26 5.87 -9.35 7.00
C LEU A 26 5.79 -8.11 6.10
N VAL A 27 5.69 -8.32 4.78
CA VAL A 27 5.43 -7.25 3.82
C VAL A 27 4.05 -7.44 3.18
N ASN A 28 3.10 -6.59 3.54
CA ASN A 28 1.75 -6.57 2.97
C ASN A 28 1.73 -5.72 1.70
N ASN A 29 1.94 -6.34 0.54
CA ASN A 29 2.00 -5.67 -0.76
C ASN A 29 0.80 -5.97 -1.67
N VAL A 30 -0.07 -6.90 -1.30
CA VAL A 30 -1.27 -7.24 -2.08
C VAL A 30 -2.22 -6.04 -2.14
N GLY A 31 -2.76 -5.78 -3.32
CA GLY A 31 -3.73 -4.69 -3.50
C GLY A 31 -4.20 -4.56 -4.94
N SER A 32 -5.41 -4.06 -5.11
CA SER A 32 -6.02 -3.73 -6.39
C SER A 32 -6.27 -2.24 -6.54
N ALA A 33 -6.49 -1.81 -7.78
CA ALA A 33 -6.83 -0.41 -8.05
C ALA A 33 -8.25 -0.07 -7.56
N GLY A 34 -9.16 -1.04 -7.53
CA GLY A 34 -10.59 -0.78 -7.32
C GLY A 34 -11.23 -0.05 -8.50
N PRO A 35 -12.52 0.31 -8.39
CA PRO A 35 -13.23 1.06 -9.42
C PRO A 35 -12.72 2.48 -9.56
N THR A 36 -12.97 3.08 -10.73
CA THR A 36 -12.73 4.50 -11.02
C THR A 36 -14.05 5.09 -11.48
N ALA A 37 -14.78 5.73 -10.57
CA ALA A 37 -16.10 6.30 -10.82
C ALA A 37 -16.41 7.43 -9.82
N PRO A 38 -17.35 8.34 -10.11
CA PRO A 38 -17.96 9.24 -9.13
C PRO A 38 -18.55 8.42 -7.96
N VAL A 39 -18.58 9.00 -6.77
CA VAL A 39 -18.98 8.26 -5.56
C VAL A 39 -20.39 7.69 -5.63
N GLU A 40 -21.31 8.40 -6.29
CA GLU A 40 -22.71 7.99 -6.50
C GLU A 40 -22.86 6.82 -7.47
N GLU A 41 -21.86 6.52 -8.28
CA GLU A 41 -21.86 5.43 -9.26
C GLU A 41 -21.13 4.17 -8.75
N VAL A 42 -20.42 4.25 -7.62
CA VAL A 42 -19.70 3.11 -7.05
C VAL A 42 -20.69 2.10 -6.47
N GLY A 43 -20.72 0.90 -7.05
CA GLY A 43 -21.52 -0.20 -6.50
C GLY A 43 -21.00 -0.71 -5.17
N LEU A 44 -21.91 -1.14 -4.28
CA LEU A 44 -21.53 -1.68 -2.97
C LEU A 44 -20.64 -2.93 -3.08
N ASP A 45 -20.87 -3.78 -4.06
CA ASP A 45 -20.04 -4.97 -4.29
C ASP A 45 -18.62 -4.59 -4.72
N GLU A 46 -18.46 -3.57 -5.56
CA GLU A 46 -17.16 -3.06 -5.96
C GLU A 46 -16.41 -2.40 -4.77
N TRP A 47 -17.16 -1.66 -3.94
CA TRP A 47 -16.64 -1.13 -2.68
C TRP A 47 -16.12 -2.26 -1.78
N ASN A 48 -16.95 -3.27 -1.53
CA ASN A 48 -16.62 -4.40 -0.65
C ASN A 48 -15.43 -5.19 -1.20
N ALA A 49 -15.38 -5.47 -2.50
CA ALA A 49 -14.26 -6.14 -3.15
C ALA A 49 -12.96 -5.33 -3.02
N CYS A 50 -13.02 -4.01 -3.18
CA CYS A 50 -11.86 -3.14 -3.04
C CYS A 50 -11.35 -3.12 -1.58
N MET A 51 -12.26 -3.03 -0.60
CA MET A 51 -11.92 -3.09 0.82
C MET A 51 -11.35 -4.46 1.21
N ALA A 52 -11.94 -5.55 0.73
CA ALA A 52 -11.46 -6.91 1.01
C ALA A 52 -10.01 -7.10 0.56
N VAL A 53 -9.68 -6.72 -0.68
CA VAL A 53 -8.33 -6.91 -1.24
C VAL A 53 -7.30 -5.95 -0.65
N ASN A 54 -7.65 -4.69 -0.36
CA ASN A 54 -6.67 -3.68 0.06
C ASN A 54 -6.51 -3.56 1.58
N LEU A 55 -7.59 -3.77 2.36
CA LEU A 55 -7.57 -3.56 3.80
C LEU A 55 -7.75 -4.87 4.58
N THR A 56 -8.84 -5.62 4.30
CA THR A 56 -9.13 -6.84 5.07
C THR A 56 -8.00 -7.87 4.92
N SER A 57 -7.45 -8.05 3.72
CA SER A 57 -6.30 -8.92 3.49
C SER A 57 -5.08 -8.51 4.33
N THR A 58 -4.79 -7.21 4.41
CA THR A 58 -3.69 -6.68 5.23
C THR A 58 -3.92 -7.00 6.71
N PHE A 59 -5.14 -6.78 7.21
CA PHE A 59 -5.50 -7.10 8.58
C PHE A 59 -5.34 -8.61 8.88
N LEU A 60 -5.88 -9.48 8.03
CA LEU A 60 -5.80 -10.93 8.20
C LEU A 60 -4.34 -11.43 8.18
N CYS A 61 -3.51 -10.90 7.30
CA CYS A 61 -2.09 -11.24 7.27
C CYS A 61 -1.36 -10.79 8.55
N ILE A 62 -1.65 -9.60 9.07
CA ILE A 62 -1.09 -9.15 10.35
C ILE A 62 -1.55 -10.08 11.47
N GLN A 63 -2.85 -10.37 11.55
CA GLN A 63 -3.41 -11.26 12.56
C GLN A 63 -2.74 -12.64 12.56
N ALA A 64 -2.54 -13.22 11.39
CA ALA A 64 -1.89 -14.52 11.24
C ALA A 64 -0.38 -14.47 11.55
N ALA A 65 0.30 -13.37 11.22
CA ALA A 65 1.74 -13.23 11.42
C ALA A 65 2.16 -12.98 12.89
N VAL A 66 1.35 -12.26 13.67
CA VAL A 66 1.68 -11.80 15.03
C VAL A 66 2.13 -12.93 15.96
N PRO A 67 1.46 -14.10 16.05
CA PRO A 67 1.93 -15.19 16.91
C PRO A 67 3.35 -15.68 16.54
N HIS A 68 3.68 -15.71 15.25
CA HIS A 68 4.97 -16.17 14.76
C HIS A 68 6.08 -15.13 15.01
N LEU A 69 5.78 -13.83 14.80
CA LEU A 69 6.70 -12.73 15.12
C LEU A 69 7.00 -12.69 16.62
N ARG A 70 6.00 -12.92 17.50
CA ARG A 70 6.22 -13.05 18.94
C ARG A 70 7.12 -14.26 19.27
N ALA A 71 6.92 -15.39 18.63
CA ALA A 71 7.74 -16.58 18.82
C ALA A 71 9.20 -16.36 18.37
N ALA A 72 9.45 -15.50 17.39
CA ALA A 72 10.78 -15.08 16.96
C ALA A 72 11.43 -14.04 17.91
N GLY A 73 10.69 -13.51 18.90
CA GLY A 73 11.18 -12.50 19.82
C GLY A 73 11.08 -11.06 19.32
N GLY A 74 10.36 -10.82 18.24
CA GLY A 74 10.15 -9.51 17.63
C GLY A 74 10.06 -9.57 16.10
N GLY A 75 10.08 -8.42 15.44
CA GLY A 75 10.07 -8.38 13.99
C GLY A 75 9.62 -7.05 13.37
N SER A 76 9.38 -7.06 12.07
CA SER A 76 8.98 -5.88 11.32
C SER A 76 7.79 -6.16 10.39
N ILE A 77 6.76 -5.34 10.48
CA ILE A 77 5.60 -5.35 9.59
C ILE A 77 5.66 -4.08 8.73
N VAL A 78 5.63 -4.24 7.40
CA VAL A 78 5.56 -3.13 6.46
C VAL A 78 4.34 -3.31 5.56
N SER A 79 3.42 -2.35 5.58
CA SER A 79 2.19 -2.39 4.77
C SER A 79 2.20 -1.32 3.68
N MET A 80 1.70 -1.68 2.49
CA MET A 80 1.65 -0.75 1.36
C MET A 80 0.36 0.06 1.40
N SER A 81 0.45 1.32 1.86
CA SER A 81 -0.58 2.32 1.64
C SER A 81 -0.45 2.91 0.23
N SER A 82 -0.55 4.21 0.07
CA SER A 82 -0.45 4.95 -1.20
C SER A 82 -0.40 6.45 -0.92
N ALA A 83 0.01 7.26 -1.87
CA ALA A 83 -0.28 8.69 -1.88
C ALA A 83 -1.78 8.99 -1.71
N ALA A 84 -2.68 8.10 -2.20
CA ALA A 84 -4.12 8.15 -1.94
C ALA A 84 -4.51 7.91 -0.47
N GLY A 85 -3.60 7.49 0.40
CA GLY A 85 -3.74 7.43 1.86
C GLY A 85 -3.10 8.63 2.57
N LYS A 86 -2.72 9.67 1.83
CA LYS A 86 -2.09 10.91 2.34
C LYS A 86 -2.98 12.13 2.06
N PHE A 87 -3.65 12.14 0.91
CA PHE A 87 -4.55 13.23 0.49
C PHE A 87 -5.74 12.68 -0.32
N GLY A 88 -6.73 13.53 -0.60
CA GLY A 88 -7.91 13.15 -1.38
C GLY A 88 -7.56 12.67 -2.78
N PHE A 89 -8.27 11.64 -3.28
CA PHE A 89 -8.02 11.08 -4.60
C PHE A 89 -9.35 10.93 -5.35
N PRO A 90 -9.71 11.88 -6.23
CA PRO A 90 -10.99 11.89 -6.93
C PRO A 90 -11.25 10.61 -7.72
N LEU A 91 -12.52 10.22 -7.82
CA LEU A 91 -13.02 9.02 -8.53
C LEU A 91 -12.51 7.69 -7.98
N ARG A 92 -11.89 7.68 -6.81
CA ARG A 92 -11.22 6.51 -6.23
C ARG A 92 -11.61 6.29 -4.76
N SER A 93 -12.86 6.63 -4.39
CA SER A 93 -13.32 6.61 -3.00
C SER A 93 -13.06 5.28 -2.26
N PRO A 94 -13.32 4.07 -2.81
CA PRO A 94 -13.04 2.83 -2.10
C PRO A 94 -11.54 2.61 -1.86
N TYR A 95 -10.74 2.87 -2.90
CA TYR A 95 -9.28 2.70 -2.82
C TYR A 95 -8.64 3.68 -1.83
N ALA A 96 -8.99 4.96 -1.93
CA ALA A 96 -8.48 5.99 -1.02
C ALA A 96 -8.85 5.68 0.42
N SER A 97 -10.12 5.32 0.68
CA SER A 97 -10.58 4.92 2.02
C SER A 97 -9.79 3.76 2.58
N ALA A 98 -9.57 2.69 1.79
CA ALA A 98 -8.76 1.55 2.21
C ALA A 98 -7.30 1.96 2.52
N LYS A 99 -6.69 2.84 1.70
CA LYS A 99 -5.30 3.27 1.89
C LYS A 99 -5.12 4.22 3.08
N TRP A 100 -6.12 5.06 3.40
CA TRP A 100 -6.17 5.81 4.65
C TRP A 100 -6.36 4.88 5.86
N ALA A 101 -7.20 3.85 5.75
CA ALA A 101 -7.41 2.89 6.82
C ALA A 101 -6.13 2.10 7.16
N ILE A 102 -5.29 1.77 6.17
CA ILE A 102 -3.96 1.16 6.42
C ILE A 102 -3.09 2.06 7.29
N VAL A 103 -3.13 3.38 7.12
CA VAL A 103 -2.38 4.31 7.98
C VAL A 103 -2.85 4.24 9.43
N GLY A 104 -4.17 4.26 9.65
CA GLY A 104 -4.76 4.11 10.98
C GLY A 104 -4.45 2.76 11.61
N LEU A 105 -4.60 1.67 10.84
CA LEU A 105 -4.27 0.30 11.27
C LEU A 105 -2.79 0.19 11.68
N THR A 106 -1.88 0.71 10.86
CA THR A 106 -0.43 0.70 11.13
C THR A 106 -0.11 1.34 12.47
N ARG A 107 -0.66 2.52 12.75
CA ARG A 107 -0.40 3.25 14.01
C ARG A 107 -0.95 2.51 15.22
N THR A 108 -2.13 1.94 15.09
CA THR A 108 -2.77 1.16 16.16
C THR A 108 -1.95 -0.09 16.48
N ILE A 109 -1.61 -0.88 15.47
CA ILE A 109 -0.83 -2.11 15.63
C ILE A 109 0.58 -1.82 16.17
N ALA A 110 1.20 -0.72 15.78
CA ALA A 110 2.51 -0.31 16.31
C ALA A 110 2.46 -0.07 17.83
N LEU A 111 1.36 0.49 18.36
CA LEU A 111 1.16 0.69 19.80
C LEU A 111 0.88 -0.63 20.52
N GLU A 112 0.08 -1.51 19.92
CA GLU A 112 -0.29 -2.81 20.50
C GLU A 112 0.91 -3.76 20.63
N LEU A 113 1.78 -3.79 19.61
CA LEU A 113 2.84 -4.79 19.47
C LEU A 113 4.24 -4.27 19.87
N GLY A 114 4.39 -3.00 20.19
CA GLY A 114 5.70 -2.41 20.51
C GLY A 114 6.40 -3.08 21.70
N ARG A 115 5.64 -3.56 22.70
CA ARG A 115 6.19 -4.30 23.85
C ARG A 115 6.71 -5.70 23.52
N ASP A 116 6.26 -6.24 22.38
CA ASP A 116 6.70 -7.52 21.84
C ASP A 116 7.89 -7.34 20.88
N HIS A 117 8.51 -6.16 20.83
CA HIS A 117 9.58 -5.81 19.90
C HIS A 117 9.19 -5.94 18.42
N ILE A 118 7.90 -5.84 18.10
CA ILE A 118 7.37 -5.88 16.74
C ILE A 118 7.09 -4.44 16.29
N ARG A 119 7.77 -3.99 15.24
CA ARG A 119 7.55 -2.68 14.62
C ARG A 119 6.55 -2.80 13.47
N CYS A 120 5.68 -1.80 13.34
CA CYS A 120 4.69 -1.76 12.27
C CYS A 120 4.74 -0.38 11.59
N ASN A 121 5.06 -0.35 10.30
CA ASN A 121 5.15 0.87 9.52
C ASN A 121 4.38 0.71 8.19
N CYS A 122 4.03 1.81 7.54
CA CYS A 122 3.51 1.74 6.17
C CYS A 122 4.25 2.69 5.23
N ILE A 123 4.26 2.32 3.96
CA ILE A 123 4.83 3.12 2.88
C ILE A 123 3.69 3.69 2.05
N GLN A 124 3.83 4.94 1.62
CA GLN A 124 2.89 5.67 0.78
C GLN A 124 3.53 5.99 -0.58
N PRO A 125 3.53 5.02 -1.53
CA PRO A 125 4.07 5.25 -2.86
C PRO A 125 3.26 6.27 -3.65
N GLY A 126 3.96 7.08 -4.45
CA GLY A 126 3.37 7.85 -5.54
C GLY A 126 3.11 6.99 -6.79
N PRO A 127 3.14 7.58 -7.99
CA PRO A 127 3.03 6.82 -9.23
C PRO A 127 4.32 5.99 -9.45
N VAL A 128 4.20 4.67 -9.31
CA VAL A 128 5.32 3.72 -9.43
C VAL A 128 5.40 3.19 -10.85
N GLU A 129 6.60 3.19 -11.46
CA GLU A 129 6.85 2.60 -12.77
C GLU A 129 6.46 1.12 -12.84
N GLY A 130 5.92 0.67 -13.96
CA GLY A 130 5.57 -0.72 -14.23
C GLY A 130 4.25 -0.88 -14.97
N GLU A 131 3.87 -2.12 -15.23
CA GLU A 131 2.67 -2.45 -16.00
C GLU A 131 1.36 -1.92 -15.41
N ARG A 132 1.27 -1.85 -14.07
CA ARG A 132 0.06 -1.38 -13.39
C ARG A 132 -0.23 0.08 -13.72
N ILE A 133 0.77 0.96 -13.64
CA ILE A 133 0.59 2.38 -13.96
C ILE A 133 0.37 2.59 -15.44
N SER A 134 1.01 1.80 -16.30
CA SER A 134 0.78 1.85 -17.75
C SER A 134 -0.70 1.57 -18.10
N ARG A 135 -1.31 0.55 -17.47
CA ARG A 135 -2.75 0.26 -17.64
C ARG A 135 -3.64 1.41 -17.14
N VAL A 136 -3.27 2.05 -16.03
CA VAL A 136 -4.02 3.22 -15.51
C VAL A 136 -3.92 4.39 -16.47
N ILE A 137 -2.74 4.66 -17.03
CA ILE A 137 -2.51 5.71 -18.02
C ILE A 137 -3.33 5.45 -19.29
N GLN A 138 -3.30 4.24 -19.82
CA GLN A 138 -4.07 3.86 -21.01
C GLN A 138 -5.58 4.02 -20.79
N ALA A 139 -6.10 3.54 -19.66
CA ALA A 139 -7.52 3.68 -19.33
C ALA A 139 -7.93 5.16 -19.22
N LYS A 140 -7.10 5.99 -18.59
CA LYS A 140 -7.35 7.42 -18.44
C LYS A 140 -7.24 8.14 -19.79
N ALA A 141 -6.24 7.84 -20.60
CA ALA A 141 -6.07 8.40 -21.92
C ALA A 141 -7.27 8.12 -22.83
N ALA A 142 -7.76 6.87 -22.82
CA ALA A 142 -8.95 6.48 -23.57
C ALA A 142 -10.21 7.22 -23.10
N ALA A 143 -10.40 7.36 -21.79
CA ALA A 143 -11.54 8.07 -21.21
C ALA A 143 -11.55 9.58 -21.52
N GLU A 144 -10.35 10.19 -21.59
CA GLU A 144 -10.17 11.64 -21.82
C GLU A 144 -9.95 11.99 -23.31
N GLY A 145 -9.85 11.01 -24.21
CA GLY A 145 -9.54 11.24 -25.63
C GLY A 145 -8.13 11.84 -25.85
N ARG A 146 -7.18 11.49 -25.02
CA ARG A 146 -5.79 11.97 -25.02
C ARG A 146 -4.80 10.86 -25.37
N SER A 147 -3.55 11.24 -25.69
CA SER A 147 -2.49 10.25 -25.83
C SER A 147 -1.95 9.76 -24.47
N ASP A 148 -1.47 8.51 -24.42
CA ASP A 148 -0.81 7.93 -23.23
C ASP A 148 0.34 8.82 -22.73
N ASN A 149 1.14 9.36 -23.64
CA ASN A 149 2.26 10.24 -23.30
C ASN A 149 1.78 11.52 -22.61
N SER A 150 0.72 12.15 -23.11
CA SER A 150 0.15 13.35 -22.50
C SER A 150 -0.35 13.10 -21.08
N VAL A 151 -0.99 11.94 -20.82
CA VAL A 151 -1.44 11.56 -19.48
C VAL A 151 -0.24 11.24 -18.59
N ARG A 152 0.76 10.54 -19.12
CA ARG A 152 1.99 10.21 -18.40
C ARG A 152 2.74 11.47 -17.96
N ASP A 153 2.93 12.42 -18.86
CA ASP A 153 3.62 13.68 -18.58
C ASP A 153 2.87 14.51 -17.54
N GLN A 154 1.53 14.57 -17.63
CA GLN A 154 0.71 15.20 -16.62
C GLN A 154 0.88 14.56 -15.25
N MET A 155 0.88 13.21 -15.17
CA MET A 155 1.06 12.52 -13.90
C MET A 155 2.46 12.73 -13.33
N ALA A 156 3.50 12.77 -14.16
CA ALA A 156 4.85 13.10 -13.74
C ALA A 156 4.94 14.55 -13.23
N ALA A 157 4.27 15.49 -13.91
CA ALA A 157 4.23 16.90 -13.52
C ALA A 157 3.58 17.16 -12.14
N MET A 158 2.75 16.23 -11.63
CA MET A 158 2.20 16.31 -10.26
C MET A 158 3.23 15.96 -9.16
N THR A 159 4.43 15.57 -9.53
CA THR A 159 5.53 15.29 -8.58
C THR A 159 6.61 16.38 -8.72
N THR A 160 7.21 16.81 -7.59
CA THR A 160 8.27 17.84 -7.62
C THR A 160 9.53 17.38 -8.36
N LEU A 161 9.82 16.07 -8.35
CA LEU A 161 10.92 15.48 -9.11
C LEU A 161 10.58 15.21 -10.58
N ARG A 162 9.36 15.52 -11.03
CA ARG A 162 8.87 15.35 -12.40
C ARG A 162 9.09 13.95 -12.97
N ARG A 163 8.99 12.92 -12.13
CA ARG A 163 9.20 11.52 -12.52
C ARG A 163 8.33 10.57 -11.71
N PHE A 164 8.15 9.38 -12.25
CA PHE A 164 7.58 8.26 -11.52
C PHE A 164 8.62 7.64 -10.58
N VAL A 165 8.14 6.94 -9.57
CA VAL A 165 8.98 6.25 -8.58
C VAL A 165 9.45 4.92 -9.16
N PRO A 166 10.76 4.64 -9.22
CA PRO A 166 11.25 3.31 -9.54
C PRO A 166 10.83 2.30 -8.45
N PRO A 167 10.43 1.06 -8.80
CA PRO A 167 10.13 0.02 -7.81
C PRO A 167 11.27 -0.24 -6.81
N THR A 168 12.51 -0.06 -7.25
CA THR A 168 13.72 -0.20 -6.43
C THR A 168 13.76 0.76 -5.26
N ASP A 169 13.22 1.98 -5.40
CA ASP A 169 13.20 2.97 -4.32
C ASP A 169 12.27 2.52 -3.19
N ILE A 170 11.13 1.86 -3.55
CA ILE A 170 10.23 1.24 -2.57
C ILE A 170 10.92 0.09 -1.86
N SER A 171 11.57 -0.80 -2.61
CA SER A 171 12.28 -1.96 -2.06
C SER A 171 13.41 -1.53 -1.13
N ALA A 172 14.15 -0.46 -1.45
CA ALA A 172 15.21 0.09 -0.61
C ALA A 172 14.67 0.56 0.75
N LEU A 173 13.51 1.26 0.75
CA LEU A 173 12.89 1.68 2.00
C LEU A 173 12.35 0.48 2.82
N ILE A 174 11.80 -0.55 2.18
CA ILE A 174 11.39 -1.78 2.86
C ILE A 174 12.59 -2.42 3.55
N LEU A 175 13.69 -2.61 2.84
CA LEU A 175 14.93 -3.18 3.39
C LEU A 175 15.44 -2.35 4.58
N PHE A 176 15.46 -1.03 4.46
CA PHE A 176 15.85 -0.13 5.54
C PHE A 176 14.95 -0.30 6.78
N LEU A 177 13.61 -0.29 6.59
CA LEU A 177 12.64 -0.45 7.68
C LEU A 177 12.72 -1.82 8.35
N CYS A 178 13.11 -2.85 7.63
CA CYS A 178 13.24 -4.22 8.16
C CYS A 178 14.60 -4.50 8.78
N SER A 179 15.60 -3.63 8.60
CA SER A 179 16.95 -3.76 9.16
C SER A 179 17.06 -3.11 10.54
N ASP A 180 18.23 -3.29 11.18
CA ASP A 180 18.61 -2.65 12.43
C ASP A 180 18.69 -1.12 12.31
N TYR A 181 18.96 -0.59 11.12
CA TYR A 181 18.94 0.86 10.86
C TYR A 181 17.53 1.48 11.03
N GLY A 182 16.48 0.68 10.88
CA GLY A 182 15.10 1.07 11.11
C GLY A 182 14.58 0.80 12.53
N ALA A 183 15.44 0.38 13.48
CA ALA A 183 15.04 -0.11 14.81
C ALA A 183 14.20 0.89 15.62
N SER A 184 14.41 2.18 15.44
CA SER A 184 13.67 3.24 16.16
C SER A 184 12.46 3.78 15.36
N ILE A 185 12.13 3.19 14.20
CA ILE A 185 11.02 3.63 13.36
C ILE A 185 9.83 2.70 13.59
N ASN A 186 8.78 3.22 14.25
CA ASN A 186 7.56 2.48 14.56
C ASN A 186 6.34 3.38 14.43
N GLY A 187 5.25 2.86 13.89
CA GLY A 187 3.98 3.57 13.69
C GLY A 187 4.02 4.66 12.60
N GLN A 188 5.03 4.65 11.73
CA GLN A 188 5.23 5.70 10.76
C GLN A 188 4.59 5.39 9.40
N SER A 189 4.20 6.47 8.71
CA SER A 189 3.76 6.46 7.32
C SER A 189 4.76 7.24 6.49
N LEU A 190 5.54 6.53 5.65
CA LEU A 190 6.65 7.13 4.93
C LEU A 190 6.34 7.23 3.44
N SER A 191 6.43 8.43 2.89
CA SER A 191 6.21 8.67 1.47
C SER A 191 7.44 8.29 0.64
N VAL A 192 7.20 7.59 -0.47
CA VAL A 192 8.15 7.40 -1.59
C VAL A 192 7.38 7.78 -2.84
N ASP A 193 7.22 9.06 -3.09
CA ASP A 193 6.24 9.59 -4.04
C ASP A 193 6.80 10.65 -5.01
N SER A 194 8.13 10.78 -5.06
CA SER A 194 8.82 11.79 -5.89
C SER A 194 8.38 13.22 -5.57
N GLY A 195 7.97 13.48 -4.31
CA GLY A 195 7.50 14.79 -3.88
C GLY A 195 6.11 15.13 -4.36
N MET A 196 5.18 14.18 -4.28
CA MET A 196 3.77 14.43 -4.59
C MET A 196 3.10 15.16 -3.42
N GLU A 197 2.78 16.45 -3.61
CA GLU A 197 2.22 17.32 -2.56
C GLU A 197 0.68 17.34 -2.54
N GLY A 198 0.03 16.85 -3.57
CA GLY A 198 -1.42 16.77 -3.66
C GLY A 198 -1.85 16.14 -4.99
N TYR A 199 -3.17 15.90 -5.14
CA TYR A 199 -3.77 15.51 -6.40
C TYR A 199 -4.50 16.69 -7.00
N GLY A 200 -3.87 17.39 -7.89
CA GLY A 200 -4.40 18.54 -8.60
C GLY A 200 -3.85 18.68 -10.01
N PRO A 201 -4.40 19.57 -10.84
CA PRO A 201 -3.77 19.90 -12.10
C PRO A 201 -2.37 20.44 -11.82
N ALA A 202 -1.38 20.01 -12.63
CA ALA A 202 -0.08 20.66 -12.63
C ALA A 202 -0.28 22.15 -12.91
N THR A 203 0.24 23.03 -12.06
CA THR A 203 0.33 24.44 -12.40
C THR A 203 1.44 24.57 -13.46
N ASP A 204 1.07 25.05 -14.64
CA ASP A 204 2.01 25.46 -15.67
C ASP A 204 2.66 26.78 -15.22
N ASP A 205 3.72 26.68 -14.43
CA ASP A 205 4.65 27.78 -14.12
C ASP A 205 6.06 27.42 -14.65
#